data_b5a85c99eaf1109b92488e915ae62073
#
_entry.id   b5a85c99eaf1109b92488e915ae62073
#
_cell.length_a   1.000
_cell.length_b   1.000
_cell.length_c   1.000
_cell.angle_alpha   90.00
_cell.angle_beta   90.00
_cell.angle_gamma   90.00
#
_symmetry.space_group_name_H-M   'P 1'
#
loop_
_entity.id
_entity.type
_entity.pdbx_description
1 polymer ?
#
loop_
_entity_poly.entity_id
_entity_poly.type
_entity_poly.pdbx_seq_one_letter_code
_entity_poly.pdbx_strand_id
1 'polypeptide(L)'
;MKYFISVGEASGDIHAAALIDAIKVVNSQAQFAFLGGDLMCKSAGVKPVIDYREMAYMGFSEVLRHLPQVLGNLKRAKRALEQFRPDALILIDYPSFNLKLARHAHSLNIPIYYYISPKVWA
;
A
#
# COMPACT_ATOMS: atom_id res chain seq x y z
N MET A 1 9.88 14.75 2.48
CA MET A 1 9.56 13.77 1.43
C MET A 1 8.20 13.16 1.65
N LYS A 2 7.57 12.76 0.59
CA LYS A 2 6.26 12.11 0.61
C LYS A 2 6.38 10.66 0.19
N TYR A 3 5.78 9.77 0.97
CA TYR A 3 5.80 8.33 0.72
C TYR A 3 4.39 7.80 0.59
N PHE A 4 4.14 7.01 -0.43
CA PHE A 4 2.88 6.28 -0.58
C PHE A 4 3.19 4.80 -0.36
N ILE A 5 2.49 4.16 0.58
CA ILE A 5 2.75 2.77 0.94
C ILE A 5 1.49 1.95 0.71
N SER A 6 1.62 0.78 0.06
CA SER A 6 0.48 -0.08 -0.20
C SER A 6 0.71 -1.48 0.36
N VAL A 7 -0.16 -1.85 1.30
CA VAL A 7 -0.22 -3.20 1.87
C VAL A 7 -1.64 -3.73 1.73
N GLY A 8 -1.78 -5.04 1.63
CA GLY A 8 -3.08 -5.68 1.43
C GLY A 8 -3.48 -6.68 2.51
N GLU A 9 -2.69 -6.79 3.57
CA GLU A 9 -2.95 -7.77 4.63
C GLU A 9 -2.31 -7.37 5.96
N ALA A 10 -2.70 -8.05 7.04
CA ALA A 10 -2.28 -7.71 8.39
C ALA A 10 -0.76 -7.77 8.58
N SER A 11 -0.08 -8.75 7.98
CA SER A 11 1.38 -8.85 8.08
C SER A 11 2.08 -7.66 7.45
N GLY A 12 1.57 -7.17 6.32
CA GLY A 12 2.08 -5.96 5.67
C GLY A 12 1.90 -4.72 6.53
N ASP A 13 0.77 -4.61 7.22
CA ASP A 13 0.49 -3.51 8.13
C ASP A 13 1.54 -3.43 9.25
N ILE A 14 1.93 -4.58 9.81
CA ILE A 14 2.98 -4.66 10.83
C ILE A 14 4.32 -4.18 10.28
N HIS A 15 4.73 -4.71 9.13
CA HIS A 15 6.01 -4.33 8.49
C HIS A 15 6.03 -2.86 8.10
N ALA A 16 4.95 -2.37 7.51
CA ALA A 16 4.87 -0.99 7.06
C ALA A 16 4.85 0.00 8.23
N ALA A 17 4.19 -0.33 9.33
CA ALA A 17 4.19 0.50 10.52
C ALA A 17 5.61 0.69 11.06
N ALA A 18 6.39 -0.40 11.13
CA ALA A 18 7.79 -0.33 11.54
C ALA A 18 8.62 0.52 10.58
N LEU A 19 8.37 0.40 9.29
CA LEU A 19 9.05 1.20 8.28
C LEU A 19 8.73 2.69 8.43
N ILE A 20 7.47 3.04 8.65
CA ILE A 20 7.04 4.43 8.88
C ILE A 20 7.76 5.00 10.09
N ASP A 21 7.81 4.25 11.20
CA ASP A 21 8.50 4.69 12.40
C ASP A 21 9.98 4.96 12.12
N ALA A 22 10.64 4.07 11.38
CA ALA A 22 12.05 4.21 11.02
C ALA A 22 12.29 5.43 10.11
N ILE A 23 11.41 5.65 9.13
CA ILE A 23 11.52 6.82 8.26
C ILE A 23 11.38 8.11 9.06
N LYS A 24 10.45 8.16 10.00
CA LYS A 24 10.23 9.35 10.82
C LYS A 24 11.41 9.67 11.73
N VAL A 25 12.21 8.70 12.11
CA VAL A 25 13.45 8.93 12.86
C VAL A 25 14.47 9.68 12.02
N VAL A 26 14.63 9.31 10.75
CA VAL A 26 15.60 9.95 9.84
C VAL A 26 15.05 11.22 9.20
N ASN A 27 13.72 11.31 9.05
CA ASN A 27 13.07 12.44 8.40
C ASN A 27 11.75 12.74 9.13
N SER A 28 11.82 13.60 10.12
CA SER A 28 10.66 13.96 10.95
C SER A 28 9.57 14.72 10.18
N GLN A 29 9.89 15.24 9.00
CA GLN A 29 8.95 15.98 8.15
C GLN A 29 8.32 15.10 7.07
N ALA A 30 8.59 13.81 7.08
CA ALA A 30 8.02 12.87 6.10
C ALA A 30 6.50 12.85 6.19
N GLN A 31 5.86 12.84 5.03
CA GLN A 31 4.40 12.73 4.89
C GLN A 31 4.05 11.38 4.28
N PHE A 32 2.95 10.82 4.73
CA PHE A 32 2.52 9.49 4.31
C PHE A 32 1.08 9.49 3.84
N ALA A 33 0.82 8.77 2.74
CA ALA A 33 -0.49 8.31 2.36
C ALA A 33 -0.37 6.80 2.14
N PHE A 34 -1.41 6.03 2.41
CA PHE A 34 -1.24 4.59 2.35
C PHE A 34 -2.55 3.82 2.24
N LEU A 35 -2.43 2.61 1.73
CA LEU A 35 -3.40 1.55 1.87
C LEU A 35 -2.87 0.64 2.97
N GLY A 36 -3.62 0.45 4.03
CA GLY A 36 -3.11 -0.32 5.16
C GLY A 36 -4.11 -0.39 6.30
N GLY A 37 -3.61 -0.57 7.51
CA GLY A 37 -4.43 -0.81 8.68
C GLY A 37 -4.11 0.08 9.87
N ASP A 38 -4.57 -0.38 11.03
CA ASP A 38 -4.54 0.40 12.26
C ASP A 38 -3.12 0.72 12.74
N LEU A 39 -2.18 -0.22 12.57
CA LEU A 39 -0.80 0.01 13.00
C LEU A 39 -0.13 1.09 12.16
N MET A 40 -0.35 1.09 10.86
CA MET A 40 0.15 2.15 9.99
C MET A 40 -0.49 3.50 10.34
N CYS A 41 -1.79 3.52 10.65
CA CYS A 41 -2.46 4.74 11.09
C CYS A 41 -1.81 5.31 12.34
N LYS A 42 -1.51 4.47 13.30
CA LYS A 42 -0.87 4.88 14.55
C LYS A 42 0.52 5.45 14.31
N SER A 43 1.31 4.78 13.47
CA SER A 43 2.68 5.21 13.15
C SER A 43 2.69 6.50 12.33
N ALA A 44 1.82 6.60 11.34
CA ALA A 44 1.79 7.74 10.41
C ALA A 44 1.03 8.94 10.96
N GLY A 45 0.08 8.72 11.85
CA GLY A 45 -0.77 9.78 12.40
C GLY A 45 -1.86 10.25 11.43
N VAL A 46 -2.14 9.49 10.38
CA VAL A 46 -3.20 9.79 9.40
C VAL A 46 -3.99 8.53 9.09
N LYS A 47 -5.19 8.70 8.56
CA LYS A 47 -6.06 7.60 8.16
C LYS A 47 -5.62 7.01 6.82
N PRO A 48 -5.89 5.73 6.56
CA PRO A 48 -5.57 5.13 5.27
C PRO A 48 -6.49 5.67 4.17
N VAL A 49 -6.00 5.67 2.94
CA VAL A 49 -6.86 5.90 1.76
C VAL A 49 -7.87 4.78 1.65
N ILE A 50 -7.41 3.54 1.83
CA ILE A 50 -8.25 2.35 1.89
C ILE A 50 -7.71 1.46 3.01
N ASP A 51 -8.60 0.98 3.88
CA ASP A 51 -8.24 -0.02 4.89
C ASP A 51 -8.06 -1.37 4.20
N TYR A 52 -6.99 -2.12 4.52
CA TYR A 52 -6.72 -3.39 3.86
C TYR A 52 -7.87 -4.40 4.05
N ARG A 53 -8.66 -4.25 5.09
CA ARG A 53 -9.81 -5.14 5.34
C ARG A 53 -10.88 -4.99 4.26
N GLU A 54 -10.94 -3.85 3.58
CA GLU A 54 -11.82 -3.65 2.43
C GLU A 54 -11.28 -4.29 1.16
N MET A 55 -10.03 -4.75 1.17
CA MET A 55 -9.35 -5.34 0.01
C MET A 55 -9.07 -6.84 0.19
N ALA A 56 -9.53 -7.43 1.28
CA ALA A 56 -9.19 -8.79 1.68
C ALA A 56 -10.02 -9.85 0.93
N TYR A 57 -9.94 -9.87 -0.38
CA TYR A 57 -10.59 -10.90 -1.20
C TYR A 57 -9.56 -11.98 -1.51
N MET A 58 -9.73 -13.15 -0.91
CA MET A 58 -8.82 -14.27 -1.05
C MET A 58 -9.45 -15.35 -1.94
N GLY A 59 -8.64 -15.90 -2.85
CA GLY A 59 -9.08 -16.93 -3.75
C GLY A 59 -9.74 -16.40 -5.03
N PHE A 60 -9.64 -17.22 -6.09
CA PHE A 60 -10.06 -16.82 -7.42
C PHE A 60 -11.57 -16.55 -7.50
N SER A 61 -12.37 -17.41 -6.86
CA SER A 61 -13.83 -17.27 -6.89
C SER A 61 -14.32 -16.04 -6.12
N GLU A 62 -13.65 -15.69 -5.01
CA GLU A 62 -13.98 -14.48 -4.27
C GLU A 62 -13.63 -13.22 -5.06
N VAL A 63 -12.47 -13.22 -5.72
CA VAL A 63 -12.06 -12.09 -6.56
C VAL A 63 -13.06 -11.89 -7.69
N LEU A 64 -13.50 -12.96 -8.35
CA LEU A 64 -14.51 -12.86 -9.41
C LEU A 64 -15.84 -12.34 -8.89
N ARG A 65 -16.28 -12.82 -7.71
CA ARG A 65 -17.54 -12.40 -7.11
C ARG A 65 -17.53 -10.92 -6.74
N HIS A 66 -16.38 -10.40 -6.32
CA HIS A 66 -16.23 -9.03 -5.87
C HIS A 66 -15.43 -8.15 -6.85
N LEU A 67 -15.41 -8.55 -8.12
CA LEU A 67 -14.61 -7.85 -9.13
C LEU A 67 -14.89 -6.34 -9.21
N PRO A 68 -16.14 -5.86 -9.17
CA PRO A 68 -16.39 -4.42 -9.17
C PRO A 68 -15.72 -3.70 -8.00
N GLN A 69 -15.74 -4.29 -6.79
CA GLN A 69 -15.10 -3.73 -5.62
C GLN A 69 -13.57 -3.71 -5.75
N VAL A 70 -13.00 -4.80 -6.27
CA VAL A 70 -11.55 -4.88 -6.50
C VAL A 70 -11.10 -3.81 -7.50
N LEU A 71 -11.81 -3.68 -8.61
CA LEU A 71 -11.50 -2.67 -9.62
C LEU A 71 -11.71 -1.25 -9.08
N GLY A 72 -12.75 -1.05 -8.29
CA GLY A 72 -13.02 0.23 -7.65
C GLY A 72 -11.94 0.64 -6.67
N ASN A 73 -11.43 -0.32 -5.87
CA ASN A 73 -10.33 -0.07 -4.95
C ASN A 73 -9.05 0.29 -5.69
N LEU A 74 -8.76 -0.42 -6.79
CA LEU A 74 -7.60 -0.11 -7.61
C LEU A 74 -7.69 1.31 -8.19
N LYS A 75 -8.88 1.69 -8.66
CA LYS A 75 -9.11 3.03 -9.20
C LYS A 75 -8.93 4.11 -8.13
N ARG A 76 -9.45 3.86 -6.92
CA ARG A 76 -9.27 4.77 -5.78
C ARG A 76 -7.80 4.95 -5.43
N ALA A 77 -7.05 3.84 -5.41
CA ALA A 77 -5.62 3.87 -5.12
C ALA A 77 -4.84 4.66 -6.17
N LYS A 78 -5.13 4.42 -7.44
CA LYS A 78 -4.50 5.15 -8.54
C LYS A 78 -4.76 6.66 -8.44
N ARG A 79 -6.01 7.03 -8.17
CA ARG A 79 -6.39 8.44 -8.04
C ARG A 79 -5.70 9.09 -6.84
N ALA A 80 -5.63 8.39 -5.71
CA ALA A 80 -4.95 8.89 -4.52
C ALA A 80 -3.46 9.09 -4.79
N LEU A 81 -2.85 8.15 -5.51
CA LEU A 81 -1.44 8.25 -5.90
C LEU A 81 -1.19 9.49 -6.76
N GLU A 82 -2.06 9.74 -7.74
CA GLU A 82 -1.96 10.91 -8.60
C GLU A 82 -2.11 12.22 -7.82
N GLN A 83 -3.05 12.26 -6.87
CA GLN A 83 -3.31 13.47 -6.09
C GLN A 83 -2.22 13.74 -5.06
N PHE A 84 -1.72 12.70 -4.42
CA PHE A 84 -0.69 12.85 -3.38
C PHE A 84 0.67 13.20 -3.96
N ARG A 85 0.99 12.70 -5.15
CA ARG A 85 2.27 12.87 -5.84
C ARG A 85 3.46 12.56 -4.93
N PRO A 86 3.60 11.29 -4.52
CA PRO A 86 4.68 10.92 -3.61
C PRO A 86 6.05 10.98 -4.30
N ASP A 87 7.08 11.12 -3.50
CA ASP A 87 8.45 10.99 -3.96
C ASP A 87 8.86 9.54 -4.14
N ALA A 88 8.16 8.64 -3.48
CA ALA A 88 8.38 7.20 -3.62
C ALA A 88 7.11 6.43 -3.33
N LEU A 89 6.90 5.34 -4.07
CA LEU A 89 5.86 4.35 -3.82
C LEU A 89 6.53 3.10 -3.24
N ILE A 90 6.08 2.69 -2.06
CA ILE A 90 6.58 1.49 -1.39
C ILE A 90 5.47 0.46 -1.38
N LEU A 91 5.74 -0.70 -1.96
CA LEU A 91 4.79 -1.80 -2.05
C LEU A 91 5.27 -2.95 -1.18
N ILE A 92 4.36 -3.55 -0.43
CA ILE A 92 4.67 -4.68 0.43
C ILE A 92 3.76 -5.85 0.07
N ASP A 93 4.36 -6.93 -0.42
CA ASP A 93 3.66 -8.15 -0.84
C ASP A 93 2.45 -7.87 -1.76
N TYR A 94 1.40 -8.69 -1.71
CA TYR A 94 0.13 -8.50 -2.40
C TYR A 94 0.29 -8.20 -3.90
N PRO A 95 0.92 -9.13 -4.67
CA PRO A 95 1.36 -8.81 -6.03
C PRO A 95 0.22 -8.57 -7.01
N SER A 96 -0.93 -9.23 -6.85
CA SER A 96 -2.04 -9.08 -7.79
C SER A 96 -2.52 -7.63 -7.90
N PHE A 97 -2.54 -6.92 -6.79
CA PHE A 97 -2.95 -5.52 -6.72
C PHE A 97 -1.75 -4.58 -6.91
N ASN A 98 -0.69 -4.83 -6.16
CA ASN A 98 0.44 -3.92 -6.10
C ASN A 98 1.21 -3.81 -7.41
N LEU A 99 1.28 -4.87 -8.22
CA LEU A 99 1.92 -4.78 -9.54
C LEU A 99 1.16 -3.86 -10.48
N LYS A 100 -0.17 -3.84 -10.39
CA LYS A 100 -0.99 -2.92 -11.19
C LYS A 100 -0.80 -1.47 -10.73
N LEU A 101 -0.70 -1.26 -9.43
CA LEU A 101 -0.42 0.07 -8.88
C LEU A 101 0.99 0.53 -9.28
N ALA A 102 1.96 -0.38 -9.27
CA ALA A 102 3.33 -0.10 -9.70
C ALA A 102 3.37 0.35 -11.16
N ARG A 103 2.63 -0.33 -12.03
CA ARG A 103 2.58 0.04 -13.45
C ARG A 103 2.07 1.47 -13.62
N HIS A 104 1.04 1.83 -12.85
CA HIS A 104 0.50 3.19 -12.88
C HIS A 104 1.51 4.22 -12.39
N ALA A 105 2.19 3.92 -11.27
CA ALA A 105 3.23 4.79 -10.72
C ALA A 105 4.39 4.97 -11.71
N HIS A 106 4.78 3.90 -12.40
CA HIS A 106 5.82 3.98 -13.42
C HIS A 106 5.44 4.96 -14.53
N SER A 107 4.17 4.94 -14.97
CA SER A 107 3.70 5.89 -15.98
C SER A 107 3.73 7.35 -15.51
N LEU A 108 3.74 7.57 -14.20
CA LEU A 108 3.82 8.88 -13.58
C LEU A 108 5.26 9.26 -13.17
N ASN A 109 6.24 8.43 -13.52
CA ASN A 109 7.66 8.62 -13.17
C ASN A 109 7.91 8.67 -11.66
N ILE A 110 7.14 7.90 -10.89
CA ILE A 110 7.32 7.78 -9.45
C ILE A 110 8.25 6.60 -9.16
N PRO A 111 9.35 6.80 -8.40
CA PRO A 111 10.21 5.70 -7.99
C PRO A 111 9.46 4.66 -7.17
N ILE A 112 9.71 3.38 -7.44
CA ILE A 112 9.00 2.26 -6.84
C ILE A 112 9.99 1.37 -6.08
N TYR A 113 9.64 1.04 -4.84
CA TYR A 113 10.37 0.10 -4.00
C TYR A 113 9.44 -1.02 -3.61
N TYR A 114 9.77 -2.24 -3.99
CA TYR A 114 8.92 -3.38 -3.73
C TYR A 114 9.59 -4.31 -2.71
N TYR A 115 8.95 -4.45 -1.55
CA TYR A 115 9.37 -5.37 -0.51
C TYR A 115 8.52 -6.64 -0.58
N ILE A 116 9.17 -7.79 -0.71
CA ILE A 116 8.51 -9.09 -0.74
C ILE A 116 8.98 -9.85 0.50
N SER A 117 8.02 -10.18 1.38
CA SER A 117 8.33 -10.91 2.60
C SER A 117 8.81 -12.32 2.27
N PRO A 118 9.91 -12.78 2.86
CA PRO A 118 10.31 -14.17 2.70
C PRO A 118 9.24 -15.10 3.26
N LYS A 119 8.88 -16.12 2.49
CA LYS A 119 7.95 -17.15 2.96
C LYS A 119 8.71 -18.45 3.08
N VAL A 120 8.61 -19.06 4.26
CA VAL A 120 9.24 -20.34 4.52
C VAL A 120 8.21 -21.44 4.31
N TRP A 121 8.53 -22.38 3.45
CA TRP A 121 7.70 -23.55 3.21
C TRP A 121 8.28 -24.71 4.03
N ALA A 122 7.50 -25.17 4.97
CA ALA A 122 7.89 -26.33 5.75
C ALA A 122 7.46 -27.62 5.05
#